data_fa60ed4daa9c99c7b443ebe1c68a226d
#
_entry.id   fa60ed4daa9c99c7b443ebe1c68a226d
#
_cell.length_a   1.000
_cell.length_b   1.000
_cell.length_c   1.000
_cell.angle_alpha   90.00
_cell.angle_beta   90.00
_cell.angle_gamma   90.00
#
_symmetry.space_group_name_H-M   'P 1'
#
loop_
_entity.id
_entity.type
_entity.pdbx_description
1 polymer ?
#
loop_
_entity_poly.entity_id
_entity_poly.type
_entity_poly.pdbx_seq_one_letter_code
_entity_poly.pdbx_strand_id
1 'polypeptide(L)'
;MATHLFDLTGKIALVTGASRGIGEEIAKLLAEQGAHVIVSSRKIEDCQRVANEIIAANGKAEAFACHVGKLEDIAEIFEYIRKEHGRLDILVNNAAANPYFGHILDTDIGAYNKTVEVNIRGYFFMSIEAGKLMKEQGSGAIVNTASVNALQPGDRQGIYSITKAAVVNMTKAFAKECGPLGIRMNALLPGLTKTKFASALFENEDIYKSWMDTIPLRRHAEPREMAGTVLYLVSDAASYTNGECIVVDGGLTI
;
A
#
# COMPACT_ATOMS: atom_id res chain seq x y z
N MET A 1 -18.51 15.60 22.42
CA MET A 1 -17.07 15.63 22.07
C MET A 1 -16.99 15.66 20.55
N ALA A 2 -16.20 16.55 19.95
CA ALA A 2 -15.98 16.51 18.51
C ALA A 2 -15.23 15.20 18.20
N THR A 3 -15.85 14.30 17.45
CA THR A 3 -15.18 13.11 16.95
C THR A 3 -14.09 13.55 16.00
N HIS A 4 -12.84 13.23 16.33
CA HIS A 4 -11.72 13.51 15.45
C HIS A 4 -11.80 12.52 14.28
N LEU A 5 -12.23 12.98 13.12
CA LEU A 5 -12.46 12.13 11.93
C LEU A 5 -11.25 11.27 11.51
N PHE A 6 -10.06 11.68 11.90
CA PHE A 6 -8.80 11.00 11.61
C PHE A 6 -8.21 10.21 12.78
N ASP A 7 -8.93 10.12 13.90
CA ASP A 7 -8.49 9.37 15.08
C ASP A 7 -8.55 7.86 14.81
N LEU A 8 -7.42 7.18 15.02
CA LEU A 8 -7.27 5.74 14.86
C LEU A 8 -7.00 5.04 16.20
N THR A 9 -7.27 5.71 17.33
CA THR A 9 -7.06 5.14 18.66
C THR A 9 -7.81 3.81 18.81
N GLY A 10 -7.07 2.76 19.21
CA GLY A 10 -7.62 1.43 19.40
C GLY A 10 -7.78 0.61 18.10
N LYS A 11 -7.39 1.14 16.95
CA LYS A 11 -7.37 0.41 15.67
C LYS A 11 -6.11 -0.42 15.52
N ILE A 12 -6.24 -1.63 14.97
CA ILE A 12 -5.12 -2.49 14.56
C ILE A 12 -4.93 -2.35 13.05
N ALA A 13 -3.72 -1.95 12.65
CA ALA A 13 -3.37 -1.71 11.25
C ALA A 13 -2.21 -2.60 10.80
N LEU A 14 -2.39 -3.32 9.69
CA LEU A 14 -1.31 -4.04 9.01
C LEU A 14 -0.86 -3.26 7.77
N VAL A 15 0.42 -2.91 7.72
CA VAL A 15 1.02 -2.23 6.56
C VAL A 15 2.10 -3.11 5.94
N THR A 16 1.88 -3.55 4.69
CA THR A 16 2.82 -4.39 3.96
C THR A 16 3.85 -3.55 3.19
N GLY A 17 5.08 -4.05 3.05
CA GLY A 17 6.17 -3.28 2.43
C GLY A 17 6.54 -2.03 3.24
N ALA A 18 6.34 -2.08 4.55
CA ALA A 18 6.47 -0.94 5.46
C ALA A 18 7.88 -0.72 6.01
N SER A 19 8.88 -1.47 5.53
CA SER A 19 10.27 -1.31 5.97
C SER A 19 10.99 -0.10 5.34
N ARG A 20 10.39 0.61 4.39
CA ARG A 20 10.94 1.81 3.74
C ARG A 20 9.93 2.53 2.85
N GLY A 21 10.25 3.77 2.48
CA GLY A 21 9.51 4.56 1.49
C GLY A 21 8.06 4.82 1.87
N ILE A 22 7.13 4.69 0.91
CA ILE A 22 5.71 5.01 1.11
C ILE A 22 5.12 4.21 2.28
N GLY A 23 5.38 2.90 2.35
CA GLY A 23 4.84 2.05 3.41
C GLY A 23 5.36 2.40 4.82
N GLU A 24 6.62 2.78 4.94
CA GLU A 24 7.21 3.27 6.20
C GLU A 24 6.51 4.55 6.68
N GLU A 25 6.33 5.53 5.77
CA GLU A 25 5.67 6.79 6.12
C GLU A 25 4.18 6.62 6.43
N ILE A 26 3.51 5.69 5.74
CA ILE A 26 2.14 5.29 6.08
C ILE A 26 2.09 4.71 7.50
N ALA A 27 2.96 3.75 7.82
CA ALA A 27 3.01 3.12 9.14
C ALA A 27 3.24 4.15 10.26
N LYS A 28 4.19 5.07 10.07
CA LYS A 28 4.47 6.17 11.01
C LYS A 28 3.25 7.06 11.21
N LEU A 29 2.61 7.51 10.12
CA LEU A 29 1.47 8.41 10.21
C LEU A 29 0.24 7.74 10.87
N LEU A 30 -0.05 6.47 10.56
CA LEU A 30 -1.15 5.77 11.21
C LEU A 30 -0.91 5.59 12.72
N ALA A 31 0.33 5.33 13.13
CA ALA A 31 0.70 5.26 14.54
C ALA A 31 0.63 6.63 15.24
N GLU A 32 1.03 7.72 14.57
CA GLU A 32 0.86 9.11 15.04
C GLU A 32 -0.62 9.44 15.33
N GLN A 33 -1.55 8.81 14.58
CA GLN A 33 -3.01 8.97 14.78
C GLN A 33 -3.62 7.94 15.75
N GLY A 34 -2.78 7.18 16.46
CA GLY A 34 -3.21 6.31 17.56
C GLY A 34 -3.42 4.83 17.21
N ALA A 35 -3.20 4.42 15.97
CA ALA A 35 -3.27 3.00 15.59
C ALA A 35 -2.13 2.20 16.21
N HIS A 36 -2.38 0.91 16.52
CA HIS A 36 -1.33 -0.07 16.70
C HIS A 36 -0.96 -0.64 15.35
N VAL A 37 0.29 -0.44 14.92
CA VAL A 37 0.72 -0.77 13.54
C VAL A 37 1.61 -2.01 13.51
N ILE A 38 1.17 -3.02 12.76
CA ILE A 38 2.00 -4.17 12.40
C ILE A 38 2.79 -3.79 11.15
N VAL A 39 4.07 -3.53 11.36
CA VAL A 39 5.03 -3.17 10.30
C VAL A 39 5.50 -4.44 9.63
N SER A 40 5.15 -4.67 8.35
CA SER A 40 5.46 -5.93 7.69
C SER A 40 6.25 -5.74 6.40
N SER A 41 7.27 -6.57 6.24
CA SER A 41 8.03 -6.78 5.00
C SER A 41 8.78 -8.12 5.07
N ARG A 42 9.60 -8.43 4.05
CA ARG A 42 10.33 -9.71 3.96
C ARG A 42 11.43 -9.91 5.01
N LYS A 43 12.02 -8.83 5.52
CA LYS A 43 13.14 -8.86 6.47
C LYS A 43 12.69 -8.30 7.79
N ILE A 44 12.77 -9.12 8.83
CA ILE A 44 12.31 -8.73 10.16
C ILE A 44 13.12 -7.57 10.74
N GLU A 45 14.42 -7.53 10.47
CA GLU A 45 15.32 -6.49 10.99
C GLU A 45 14.93 -5.10 10.47
N ASP A 46 14.56 -5.02 9.17
CA ASP A 46 14.12 -3.77 8.54
C ASP A 46 12.76 -3.32 9.10
N CYS A 47 11.85 -4.27 9.42
CA CYS A 47 10.57 -3.99 10.06
C CYS A 47 10.77 -3.52 11.50
N GLN A 48 11.66 -4.19 12.25
CA GLN A 48 11.95 -3.85 13.63
C GLN A 48 12.54 -2.45 13.78
N ARG A 49 13.38 -2.01 12.83
CA ARG A 49 13.88 -0.63 12.80
C ARG A 49 12.73 0.37 12.77
N VAL A 50 11.77 0.19 11.86
CA VAL A 50 10.62 1.11 11.72
C VAL A 50 9.71 1.03 12.95
N ALA A 51 9.43 -0.17 13.46
CA ALA A 51 8.62 -0.33 14.67
C ALA A 51 9.28 0.38 15.87
N ASN A 52 10.60 0.25 16.04
CA ASN A 52 11.34 0.94 17.10
C ASN A 52 11.29 2.47 16.95
N GLU A 53 11.37 3.00 15.72
CA GLU A 53 11.23 4.44 15.46
C GLU A 53 9.83 4.94 15.84
N ILE A 54 8.79 4.19 15.51
CA ILE A 54 7.40 4.50 15.91
C ILE A 54 7.26 4.49 17.44
N ILE A 55 7.79 3.48 18.12
CA ILE A 55 7.74 3.37 19.58
C ILE A 55 8.51 4.53 20.24
N ALA A 56 9.69 4.88 19.72
CA ALA A 56 10.47 6.00 20.20
C ALA A 56 9.75 7.36 20.06
N ALA A 57 8.82 7.47 19.09
CA ALA A 57 7.93 8.61 18.90
C ALA A 57 6.62 8.51 19.71
N ASN A 58 6.53 7.62 20.71
CA ASN A 58 5.36 7.33 21.53
C ASN A 58 4.17 6.70 20.79
N GLY A 59 4.37 6.17 19.59
CA GLY A 59 3.38 5.36 18.88
C GLY A 59 3.38 3.91 19.34
N LYS A 60 2.45 3.12 18.80
CA LYS A 60 2.34 1.66 19.05
C LYS A 60 2.66 0.91 17.76
N ALA A 61 3.66 0.06 17.79
CA ALA A 61 4.02 -0.76 16.63
C ALA A 61 4.71 -2.05 17.05
N GLU A 62 4.64 -3.02 16.15
CA GLU A 62 5.37 -4.26 16.20
C GLU A 62 5.83 -4.67 14.80
N ALA A 63 6.79 -5.57 14.72
CA ALA A 63 7.37 -6.03 13.46
C ALA A 63 6.96 -7.47 13.18
N PHE A 64 6.58 -7.77 11.93
CA PHE A 64 6.32 -9.12 11.48
C PHE A 64 6.89 -9.35 10.07
N ALA A 65 7.68 -10.42 9.88
CA ALA A 65 8.21 -10.78 8.57
C ALA A 65 7.14 -11.49 7.74
N CYS A 66 6.81 -10.95 6.56
CA CYS A 66 5.88 -11.60 5.62
C CYS A 66 6.27 -11.25 4.19
N HIS A 67 6.47 -12.28 3.37
CA HIS A 67 6.60 -12.15 1.93
C HIS A 67 5.23 -12.33 1.29
N VAL A 68 4.55 -11.24 0.93
CA VAL A 68 3.17 -11.26 0.40
C VAL A 68 2.95 -12.14 -0.86
N GLY A 69 4.01 -12.53 -1.56
CA GLY A 69 3.96 -13.50 -2.65
C GLY A 69 3.92 -14.97 -2.18
N LYS A 70 4.07 -15.25 -0.89
CA LYS A 70 4.02 -16.60 -0.30
C LYS A 70 2.73 -16.75 0.49
N LEU A 71 1.93 -17.75 0.14
CA LEU A 71 0.64 -17.98 0.80
C LEU A 71 0.82 -18.46 2.24
N GLU A 72 1.90 -19.17 2.50
CA GLU A 72 2.29 -19.64 3.83
C GLU A 72 2.56 -18.45 4.78
N ASP A 73 3.37 -17.49 4.33
CA ASP A 73 3.69 -16.28 5.11
C ASP A 73 2.41 -15.45 5.37
N ILE A 74 1.49 -15.40 4.38
CA ILE A 74 0.18 -14.74 4.55
C ILE A 74 -0.64 -15.45 5.61
N ALA A 75 -0.73 -16.76 5.57
CA ALA A 75 -1.48 -17.54 6.58
C ALA A 75 -0.90 -17.31 7.98
N GLU A 76 0.43 -17.33 8.12
CA GLU A 76 1.12 -17.14 9.40
C GLU A 76 0.86 -15.75 10.01
N ILE A 77 0.96 -14.66 9.23
CA ILE A 77 0.71 -13.31 9.76
C ILE A 77 -0.76 -13.14 10.19
N PHE A 78 -1.72 -13.71 9.45
CA PHE A 78 -3.12 -13.60 9.84
C PHE A 78 -3.50 -14.52 11.02
N GLU A 79 -2.84 -15.66 11.18
CA GLU A 79 -2.95 -16.49 12.40
C GLU A 79 -2.42 -15.70 13.62
N TYR A 80 -1.26 -15.07 13.47
CA TYR A 80 -0.69 -14.19 14.50
C TYR A 80 -1.66 -13.06 14.88
N ILE A 81 -2.19 -12.30 13.89
CA ILE A 81 -3.14 -11.21 14.15
C ILE A 81 -4.38 -11.71 14.88
N ARG A 82 -4.92 -12.85 14.48
CA ARG A 82 -6.10 -13.45 15.13
C ARG A 82 -5.81 -13.81 16.58
N LYS A 83 -4.66 -14.39 16.85
CA LYS A 83 -4.27 -14.84 18.18
C LYS A 83 -3.95 -13.70 19.14
N GLU A 84 -3.16 -12.72 18.69
CA GLU A 84 -2.63 -11.66 19.56
C GLU A 84 -3.59 -10.45 19.67
N HIS A 85 -4.33 -10.15 18.61
CA HIS A 85 -5.20 -8.96 18.56
C HIS A 85 -6.69 -9.29 18.48
N GLY A 86 -7.07 -10.46 17.97
CA GLY A 86 -8.47 -10.87 17.77
C GLY A 86 -9.22 -10.04 16.70
N ARG A 87 -8.57 -9.04 16.10
CA ARG A 87 -9.16 -8.12 15.12
C ARG A 87 -8.13 -7.53 14.16
N LEU A 88 -8.61 -7.06 13.02
CA LEU A 88 -7.86 -6.19 12.11
C LEU A 88 -8.79 -5.10 11.56
N ASP A 89 -8.47 -3.82 11.81
CA ASP A 89 -9.30 -2.70 11.35
C ASP A 89 -8.83 -2.15 10.00
N ILE A 90 -7.53 -2.18 9.75
CA ILE A 90 -6.91 -1.54 8.60
C ILE A 90 -5.90 -2.50 7.97
N LEU A 91 -6.03 -2.70 6.65
CA LEU A 91 -4.99 -3.33 5.82
C LEU A 91 -4.49 -2.33 4.77
N VAL A 92 -3.18 -2.13 4.70
CA VAL A 92 -2.55 -1.40 3.60
C VAL A 92 -1.68 -2.35 2.79
N ASN A 93 -2.17 -2.74 1.62
CA ASN A 93 -1.41 -3.48 0.62
C ASN A 93 -0.50 -2.50 -0.13
N ASN A 94 0.77 -2.42 0.29
CA ASN A 94 1.74 -1.52 -0.31
C ASN A 94 3.00 -2.24 -0.84
N ALA A 95 3.28 -3.47 -0.40
CA ALA A 95 4.41 -4.24 -0.91
C ALA A 95 4.29 -4.45 -2.43
N ALA A 96 5.33 -4.12 -3.20
CA ALA A 96 5.32 -4.29 -4.65
C ALA A 96 6.64 -4.85 -5.17
N ALA A 97 6.58 -5.45 -6.37
CA ALA A 97 7.72 -5.88 -7.13
C ALA A 97 7.67 -5.31 -8.57
N ASN A 98 8.83 -4.87 -9.05
CA ASN A 98 9.06 -4.51 -10.45
C ASN A 98 10.52 -4.91 -10.79
N PRO A 99 10.79 -6.21 -10.97
CA PRO A 99 12.15 -6.72 -11.15
C PRO A 99 12.72 -6.46 -12.55
N TYR A 100 11.89 -6.02 -13.48
CA TYR A 100 12.28 -5.81 -14.87
C TYR A 100 11.90 -4.39 -15.34
N PHE A 101 12.86 -3.71 -15.91
CA PHE A 101 12.70 -2.41 -16.55
C PHE A 101 13.28 -2.46 -17.96
N GLY A 102 12.44 -2.69 -18.97
CA GLY A 102 12.86 -2.92 -20.35
C GLY A 102 11.68 -3.09 -21.31
N HIS A 103 11.98 -3.38 -22.59
CA HIS A 103 10.96 -3.55 -23.61
C HIS A 103 10.03 -4.71 -23.27
N ILE A 104 8.74 -4.55 -23.47
CA ILE A 104 7.73 -5.54 -23.03
C ILE A 104 7.91 -6.93 -23.67
N LEU A 105 8.39 -6.99 -24.92
CA LEU A 105 8.64 -8.25 -25.62
C LEU A 105 9.82 -9.04 -25.05
N ASP A 106 10.70 -8.41 -24.27
CA ASP A 106 11.86 -9.04 -23.65
C ASP A 106 11.59 -9.44 -22.19
N THR A 107 10.34 -9.33 -21.73
CA THR A 107 9.96 -9.72 -20.38
C THR A 107 10.08 -11.24 -20.22
N ASP A 108 11.02 -11.70 -19.39
CA ASP A 108 11.18 -13.13 -19.10
C ASP A 108 10.09 -13.65 -18.14
N ILE A 109 9.94 -14.98 -18.12
CA ILE A 109 8.92 -15.66 -17.30
C ILE A 109 9.15 -15.45 -15.79
N GLY A 110 10.40 -15.30 -15.35
CA GLY A 110 10.75 -15.08 -13.94
C GLY A 110 10.29 -13.70 -13.48
N ALA A 111 10.57 -12.66 -14.28
CA ALA A 111 10.11 -11.30 -14.03
C ALA A 111 8.58 -11.22 -14.05
N TYR A 112 7.93 -11.84 -15.03
CA TYR A 112 6.48 -11.95 -15.10
C TYR A 112 5.90 -12.59 -13.83
N ASN A 113 6.33 -13.80 -13.51
CA ASN A 113 5.83 -14.55 -12.36
C ASN A 113 6.03 -13.77 -11.05
N LYS A 114 7.22 -13.19 -10.83
CA LYS A 114 7.51 -12.41 -9.63
C LYS A 114 6.62 -11.19 -9.50
N THR A 115 6.34 -10.48 -10.59
CA THR A 115 5.50 -9.29 -10.58
C THR A 115 4.04 -9.66 -10.29
N VAL A 116 3.50 -10.69 -10.95
CA VAL A 116 2.12 -11.18 -10.73
C VAL A 116 1.95 -11.76 -9.33
N GLU A 117 2.93 -12.55 -8.86
CA GLU A 117 2.93 -13.17 -7.54
C GLU A 117 2.80 -12.13 -6.42
N VAL A 118 3.59 -11.06 -6.48
CA VAL A 118 3.60 -10.04 -5.44
C VAL A 118 2.44 -9.05 -5.61
N ASN A 119 2.25 -8.51 -6.83
CA ASN A 119 1.37 -7.37 -7.03
C ASN A 119 -0.11 -7.77 -7.21
N ILE A 120 -0.40 -8.98 -7.70
CA ILE A 120 -1.77 -9.46 -7.90
C ILE A 120 -2.12 -10.50 -6.85
N ARG A 121 -1.44 -11.68 -6.87
CA ARG A 121 -1.77 -12.78 -5.97
C ARG A 121 -1.63 -12.37 -4.50
N GLY A 122 -0.55 -11.66 -4.16
CA GLY A 122 -0.31 -11.18 -2.79
C GLY A 122 -1.43 -10.27 -2.30
N TYR A 123 -1.75 -9.22 -3.05
CA TYR A 123 -2.82 -8.28 -2.69
C TYR A 123 -4.17 -8.98 -2.55
N PHE A 124 -4.47 -9.91 -3.47
CA PHE A 124 -5.73 -10.63 -3.47
C PHE A 124 -5.91 -11.48 -2.20
N PHE A 125 -4.91 -12.30 -1.85
CA PHE A 125 -5.01 -13.18 -0.68
C PHE A 125 -4.86 -12.43 0.64
N MET A 126 -4.01 -11.39 0.71
CA MET A 126 -3.99 -10.48 1.87
C MET A 126 -5.37 -9.86 2.11
N SER A 127 -6.05 -9.43 1.05
CA SER A 127 -7.39 -8.84 1.13
C SER A 127 -8.46 -9.87 1.54
N ILE A 128 -8.36 -11.12 1.08
CA ILE A 128 -9.25 -12.21 1.52
C ILE A 128 -9.10 -12.45 3.03
N GLU A 129 -7.89 -12.64 3.51
CA GLU A 129 -7.67 -12.95 4.94
C GLU A 129 -8.07 -11.77 5.85
N ALA A 130 -7.73 -10.53 5.45
CA ALA A 130 -8.21 -9.34 6.15
C ALA A 130 -9.75 -9.25 6.12
N GLY A 131 -10.33 -9.47 4.95
CA GLY A 131 -11.79 -9.43 4.77
C GLY A 131 -12.54 -10.43 5.63
N LYS A 132 -11.97 -11.62 5.88
CA LYS A 132 -12.56 -12.61 6.80
C LYS A 132 -12.63 -12.08 8.24
N LEU A 133 -11.53 -11.51 8.77
CA LEU A 133 -11.50 -10.89 10.09
C LEU A 133 -12.45 -9.68 10.18
N MET A 134 -12.39 -8.80 9.20
CA MET A 134 -13.22 -7.59 9.15
C MET A 134 -14.72 -7.93 9.04
N LYS A 135 -15.08 -9.01 8.35
CA LYS A 135 -16.46 -9.52 8.28
C LYS A 135 -16.96 -9.95 9.65
N GLU A 136 -16.15 -10.68 10.43
CA GLU A 136 -16.50 -11.15 11.78
C GLU A 136 -16.76 -9.97 12.73
N GLN A 137 -16.05 -8.85 12.57
CA GLN A 137 -16.21 -7.63 13.37
C GLN A 137 -17.20 -6.62 12.79
N GLY A 138 -17.71 -6.83 11.55
CA GLY A 138 -18.69 -5.97 10.88
C GLY A 138 -18.15 -4.63 10.38
N SER A 139 -16.82 -4.45 10.32
CA SER A 139 -16.20 -3.19 9.86
C SER A 139 -14.74 -3.41 9.45
N GLY A 140 -14.26 -2.59 8.51
CA GLY A 140 -12.84 -2.59 8.12
C GLY A 140 -12.55 -1.63 6.98
N ALA A 141 -11.27 -1.29 6.81
CA ALA A 141 -10.79 -0.48 5.70
C ALA A 141 -9.54 -1.10 5.06
N ILE A 142 -9.58 -1.28 3.75
CA ILE A 142 -8.45 -1.80 2.98
C ILE A 142 -8.01 -0.73 1.98
N VAL A 143 -6.72 -0.45 1.91
CA VAL A 143 -6.14 0.43 0.90
C VAL A 143 -5.09 -0.33 0.09
N ASN A 144 -5.26 -0.30 -1.23
CA ASN A 144 -4.31 -0.86 -2.18
C ASN A 144 -3.43 0.24 -2.78
N THR A 145 -2.12 0.13 -2.66
CA THR A 145 -1.19 1.01 -3.38
C THR A 145 -1.03 0.54 -4.83
N ALA A 146 -1.75 1.17 -5.74
CA ALA A 146 -1.61 0.95 -7.17
C ALA A 146 -0.45 1.79 -7.76
N SER A 147 -0.71 2.59 -8.79
CA SER A 147 0.21 3.53 -9.43
C SER A 147 -0.55 4.31 -10.50
N VAL A 148 -0.09 5.49 -10.89
CA VAL A 148 -0.53 6.17 -12.13
C VAL A 148 -0.32 5.30 -13.37
N ASN A 149 0.63 4.36 -13.32
CA ASN A 149 0.85 3.36 -14.38
C ASN A 149 -0.36 2.44 -14.62
N ALA A 150 -1.31 2.41 -13.69
CA ALA A 150 -2.58 1.71 -13.91
C ALA A 150 -3.50 2.43 -14.91
N LEU A 151 -3.31 3.74 -15.09
CA LEU A 151 -4.09 4.61 -15.98
C LEU A 151 -3.34 4.86 -17.29
N GLN A 152 -2.06 5.20 -17.18
CA GLN A 152 -1.16 5.45 -18.29
C GLN A 152 0.08 4.57 -18.13
N PRO A 153 0.22 3.47 -18.91
CA PRO A 153 1.35 2.56 -18.79
C PRO A 153 2.69 3.30 -18.93
N GLY A 154 3.57 3.09 -17.94
CA GLY A 154 4.91 3.66 -17.98
C GLY A 154 5.78 2.98 -19.04
N ASP A 155 6.58 3.73 -19.77
CA ASP A 155 7.55 3.20 -20.73
C ASP A 155 8.49 2.20 -20.03
N ARG A 156 8.78 1.08 -20.68
CA ARG A 156 9.61 -0.04 -20.17
C ARG A 156 9.12 -0.69 -18.87
N GLN A 157 7.86 -0.46 -18.48
CA GLN A 157 7.23 -1.01 -17.27
C GLN A 157 5.96 -1.82 -17.60
N GLY A 158 5.94 -2.52 -18.72
CA GLY A 158 4.73 -3.16 -19.26
C GLY A 158 4.04 -4.10 -18.26
N ILE A 159 4.72 -5.14 -17.76
CA ILE A 159 4.11 -6.09 -16.81
C ILE A 159 3.73 -5.41 -15.48
N TYR A 160 4.54 -4.46 -14.99
CA TYR A 160 4.21 -3.71 -13.78
C TYR A 160 2.91 -2.92 -13.96
N SER A 161 2.78 -2.17 -15.07
CA SER A 161 1.58 -1.38 -15.39
C SER A 161 0.33 -2.25 -15.48
N ILE A 162 0.43 -3.42 -16.14
CA ILE A 162 -0.65 -4.41 -16.22
C ILE A 162 -1.09 -4.85 -14.81
N THR A 163 -0.13 -5.17 -13.92
CA THR A 163 -0.50 -5.58 -12.56
C THR A 163 -1.15 -4.44 -11.76
N LYS A 164 -0.73 -3.18 -11.98
CA LYS A 164 -1.33 -2.04 -11.29
C LYS A 164 -2.74 -1.71 -11.81
N ALA A 165 -3.03 -1.94 -13.08
CA ALA A 165 -4.39 -1.88 -13.62
C ALA A 165 -5.27 -3.01 -13.03
N ALA A 166 -4.73 -4.22 -12.86
CA ALA A 166 -5.43 -5.30 -12.18
C ALA A 166 -5.76 -4.95 -10.71
N VAL A 167 -4.86 -4.28 -9.98
CA VAL A 167 -5.10 -3.81 -8.60
C VAL A 167 -6.24 -2.79 -8.54
N VAL A 168 -6.35 -1.87 -9.51
CA VAL A 168 -7.49 -0.94 -9.60
C VAL A 168 -8.80 -1.68 -9.75
N ASN A 169 -8.88 -2.66 -10.65
CA ASN A 169 -10.11 -3.43 -10.81
C ASN A 169 -10.41 -4.34 -9.62
N MET A 170 -9.39 -4.95 -9.02
CA MET A 170 -9.47 -5.72 -7.77
C MET A 170 -10.09 -4.86 -6.66
N THR A 171 -9.64 -3.61 -6.49
CA THR A 171 -10.19 -2.67 -5.51
C THR A 171 -11.70 -2.49 -5.69
N LYS A 172 -12.16 -2.28 -6.91
CA LYS A 172 -13.59 -2.10 -7.22
C LYS A 172 -14.41 -3.38 -6.99
N ALA A 173 -13.86 -4.54 -7.34
CA ALA A 173 -14.51 -5.83 -7.15
C ALA A 173 -14.75 -6.12 -5.65
N PHE A 174 -13.69 -6.01 -4.83
CA PHE A 174 -13.82 -6.20 -3.38
C PHE A 174 -14.72 -5.15 -2.72
N ALA A 175 -14.59 -3.87 -3.12
CA ALA A 175 -15.45 -2.81 -2.60
C ALA A 175 -16.94 -3.09 -2.83
N LYS A 176 -17.27 -3.62 -4.00
CA LYS A 176 -18.64 -3.99 -4.36
C LYS A 176 -19.15 -5.17 -3.54
N GLU A 177 -18.36 -6.22 -3.41
CA GLU A 177 -18.79 -7.46 -2.75
C GLU A 177 -18.71 -7.36 -1.20
N CYS A 178 -17.73 -6.63 -0.68
CA CYS A 178 -17.50 -6.51 0.77
C CYS A 178 -18.20 -5.31 1.41
N GLY A 179 -18.67 -4.34 0.62
CA GLY A 179 -19.42 -3.17 1.13
C GLY A 179 -20.60 -3.53 2.03
N PRO A 180 -21.48 -4.51 1.67
CA PRO A 180 -22.55 -4.97 2.54
C PRO A 180 -22.11 -5.58 3.88
N LEU A 181 -20.81 -5.92 4.01
CA LEU A 181 -20.21 -6.45 5.23
C LEU A 181 -19.59 -5.36 6.12
N GLY A 182 -19.76 -4.07 5.78
CA GLY A 182 -19.14 -2.95 6.48
C GLY A 182 -17.67 -2.74 6.14
N ILE A 183 -17.15 -3.33 5.05
CA ILE A 183 -15.75 -3.25 4.66
C ILE A 183 -15.61 -2.31 3.46
N ARG A 184 -14.76 -1.28 3.61
CA ARG A 184 -14.43 -0.37 2.51
C ARG A 184 -13.08 -0.77 1.90
N MET A 185 -12.99 -0.70 0.56
CA MET A 185 -11.72 -0.88 -0.13
C MET A 185 -11.52 0.24 -1.14
N ASN A 186 -10.37 0.91 -1.07
CA ASN A 186 -10.00 2.00 -1.96
C ASN A 186 -8.55 1.83 -2.43
N ALA A 187 -8.13 2.61 -3.42
CA ALA A 187 -6.76 2.58 -3.92
C ALA A 187 -6.11 3.97 -3.88
N LEU A 188 -4.82 3.98 -3.54
CA LEU A 188 -3.91 5.10 -3.76
C LEU A 188 -3.17 4.85 -5.08
N LEU A 189 -3.12 5.84 -5.95
CA LEU A 189 -2.35 5.83 -7.20
C LEU A 189 -1.24 6.87 -7.15
N PRO A 190 -0.05 6.52 -6.62
CA PRO A 190 1.09 7.44 -6.58
C PRO A 190 1.62 7.75 -7.97
N GLY A 191 2.01 9.03 -8.18
CA GLY A 191 2.93 9.45 -9.23
C GLY A 191 4.39 9.20 -8.86
N LEU A 192 5.30 9.95 -9.49
CA LEU A 192 6.72 9.87 -9.23
C LEU A 192 7.04 10.27 -7.79
N THR A 193 7.39 9.28 -6.98
CA THR A 193 7.71 9.44 -5.56
C THR A 193 9.14 8.99 -5.28
N LYS A 194 9.91 9.80 -4.55
CA LYS A 194 11.32 9.52 -4.22
C LYS A 194 11.45 8.35 -3.26
N THR A 195 11.69 7.18 -3.82
CA THR A 195 11.87 5.93 -3.06
C THR A 195 13.01 5.11 -3.63
N LYS A 196 13.54 4.18 -2.86
CA LYS A 196 14.51 3.20 -3.37
C LYS A 196 13.93 2.35 -4.51
N PHE A 197 12.61 2.15 -4.54
CA PHE A 197 11.92 1.44 -5.61
C PHE A 197 12.00 2.18 -6.96
N ALA A 198 12.01 3.51 -6.93
CA ALA A 198 12.07 4.36 -8.11
C ALA A 198 13.49 4.89 -8.41
N SER A 199 14.55 4.40 -7.73
CA SER A 199 15.90 4.96 -7.82
C SER A 199 16.44 5.07 -9.24
N ALA A 200 16.16 4.09 -10.10
CA ALA A 200 16.58 4.10 -11.50
C ALA A 200 16.10 5.34 -12.30
N LEU A 201 14.99 5.96 -11.89
CA LEU A 201 14.46 7.19 -12.52
C LEU A 201 15.18 8.46 -12.02
N PHE A 202 15.87 8.39 -10.90
CA PHE A 202 16.59 9.50 -10.28
C PHE A 202 18.10 9.49 -10.57
N GLU A 203 18.65 8.38 -11.07
CA GLU A 203 20.09 8.20 -11.33
C GLU A 203 20.55 8.92 -12.61
N ASN A 204 19.64 9.25 -13.52
CA ASN A 204 19.93 9.94 -14.78
C ASN A 204 19.28 11.32 -14.77
N GLU A 205 20.13 12.38 -14.75
CA GLU A 205 19.67 13.77 -14.69
C GLU A 205 18.78 14.18 -15.87
N ASP A 206 19.07 13.72 -17.07
CA ASP A 206 18.27 14.08 -18.26
C ASP A 206 16.89 13.41 -18.21
N ILE A 207 16.83 12.15 -17.77
CA ILE A 207 15.56 11.44 -17.55
C ILE A 207 14.78 12.13 -16.45
N TYR A 208 15.42 12.43 -15.32
CA TYR A 208 14.77 13.12 -14.22
C TYR A 208 14.21 14.48 -14.63
N LYS A 209 15.00 15.29 -15.34
CA LYS A 209 14.58 16.61 -15.84
C LYS A 209 13.39 16.51 -16.80
N SER A 210 13.44 15.54 -17.72
CA SER A 210 12.32 15.26 -18.63
C SER A 210 11.02 14.93 -17.86
N TRP A 211 11.11 14.14 -16.79
CA TRP A 211 9.96 13.86 -15.91
C TRP A 211 9.45 15.13 -15.22
N MET A 212 10.36 15.98 -14.70
CA MET A 212 9.95 17.23 -14.03
C MET A 212 9.22 18.18 -14.98
N ASP A 213 9.53 18.13 -16.27
CA ASP A 213 8.85 18.94 -17.28
C ASP A 213 7.43 18.46 -17.59
N THR A 214 7.13 17.19 -17.34
CA THR A 214 5.77 16.62 -17.53
C THR A 214 4.87 16.76 -16.29
N ILE A 215 5.44 16.91 -15.09
CA ILE A 215 4.66 17.07 -13.86
C ILE A 215 4.31 18.53 -13.64
N PRO A 216 3.03 18.95 -13.59
CA PRO A 216 2.63 20.35 -13.38
C PRO A 216 3.23 20.98 -12.13
N LEU A 217 3.35 20.23 -11.00
CA LEU A 217 4.01 20.72 -9.78
C LEU A 217 5.53 20.81 -9.87
N ARG A 218 6.15 20.42 -11.01
CA ARG A 218 7.58 20.54 -11.30
C ARG A 218 8.52 19.90 -10.25
N ARG A 219 8.03 18.90 -9.55
CA ARG A 219 8.80 18.13 -8.56
C ARG A 219 8.27 16.72 -8.41
N HIS A 220 9.11 15.83 -7.93
CA HIS A 220 8.66 14.55 -7.40
C HIS A 220 7.96 14.74 -6.05
N ALA A 221 7.22 13.73 -5.62
CA ALA A 221 6.68 13.66 -4.28
C ALA A 221 7.67 13.00 -3.31
N GLU A 222 7.62 13.41 -2.04
CA GLU A 222 8.23 12.66 -0.94
C GLU A 222 7.24 11.57 -0.44
N PRO A 223 7.74 10.43 0.08
CA PRO A 223 6.88 9.33 0.56
C PRO A 223 5.79 9.76 1.55
N ARG A 224 6.07 10.72 2.44
CA ARG A 224 5.10 11.22 3.42
C ARG A 224 3.89 11.90 2.77
N GLU A 225 4.03 12.46 1.57
CA GLU A 225 2.91 13.10 0.86
C GLU A 225 1.86 12.08 0.39
N MET A 226 2.22 10.80 0.29
CA MET A 226 1.30 9.69 0.00
C MET A 226 0.51 9.26 1.24
N ALA A 227 1.12 9.35 2.43
CA ALA A 227 0.56 8.84 3.66
C ALA A 227 -0.75 9.54 4.08
N GLY A 228 -0.88 10.85 3.83
CA GLY A 228 -2.08 11.63 4.15
C GLY A 228 -3.34 11.11 3.45
N THR A 229 -3.22 10.72 2.18
CA THR A 229 -4.33 10.12 1.43
C THR A 229 -4.73 8.76 2.01
N VAL A 230 -3.76 7.94 2.42
CA VAL A 230 -4.06 6.65 3.08
C VAL A 230 -4.76 6.88 4.41
N LEU A 231 -4.28 7.83 5.23
CA LEU A 231 -4.94 8.19 6.49
C LEU A 231 -6.42 8.59 6.25
N TYR A 232 -6.68 9.44 5.26
CA TYR A 232 -8.06 9.76 4.87
C TYR A 232 -8.86 8.49 4.56
N LEU A 233 -8.36 7.62 3.68
CA LEU A 233 -9.08 6.45 3.19
C LEU A 233 -9.36 5.40 4.28
N VAL A 234 -8.54 5.30 5.33
CA VAL A 234 -8.73 4.31 6.40
C VAL A 234 -9.52 4.85 7.58
N SER A 235 -9.68 6.17 7.69
CA SER A 235 -10.37 6.84 8.79
C SER A 235 -11.87 7.02 8.56
N ASP A 236 -12.57 7.53 9.58
CA ASP A 236 -14.00 7.87 9.51
C ASP A 236 -14.29 9.04 8.57
N ALA A 237 -13.26 9.85 8.22
CA ALA A 237 -13.37 10.89 7.19
C ALA A 237 -13.78 10.34 5.83
N ALA A 238 -13.48 9.06 5.55
CA ALA A 238 -13.82 8.35 4.32
C ALA A 238 -14.99 7.36 4.49
N SER A 239 -15.85 7.55 5.49
CA SER A 239 -16.94 6.59 5.81
C SER A 239 -17.90 6.32 4.65
N TYR A 240 -17.99 7.21 3.66
CA TYR A 240 -18.80 7.03 2.44
C TYR A 240 -17.96 6.91 1.16
N THR A 241 -16.64 6.69 1.30
CA THR A 241 -15.71 6.48 0.16
C THR A 241 -15.40 4.99 0.03
N ASN A 242 -15.87 4.36 -1.05
CA ASN A 242 -15.70 2.93 -1.30
C ASN A 242 -15.52 2.66 -2.80
N GLY A 243 -14.52 1.89 -3.17
CA GLY A 243 -14.20 1.57 -4.57
C GLY A 243 -13.45 2.68 -5.32
N GLU A 244 -13.02 3.74 -4.62
CA GLU A 244 -12.39 4.90 -5.21
C GLU A 244 -10.89 4.69 -5.44
N CYS A 245 -10.37 5.34 -6.48
CA CYS A 245 -8.96 5.31 -6.87
C CYS A 245 -8.42 6.74 -6.87
N ILE A 246 -7.74 7.13 -5.77
CA ILE A 246 -7.24 8.50 -5.63
C ILE A 246 -5.85 8.62 -6.23
N VAL A 247 -5.73 9.48 -7.23
CA VAL A 247 -4.45 9.84 -7.87
C VAL A 247 -3.75 10.93 -7.06
N VAL A 248 -2.47 10.70 -6.74
CA VAL A 248 -1.60 11.64 -6.03
C VAL A 248 -0.29 11.74 -6.79
N ASP A 249 -0.23 12.59 -7.81
CA ASP A 249 0.81 12.57 -8.84
C ASP A 249 1.36 13.96 -9.25
N GLY A 250 0.95 15.02 -8.57
CA GLY A 250 1.35 16.37 -8.91
C GLY A 250 0.79 16.89 -10.24
N GLY A 251 -0.26 16.25 -10.74
CA GLY A 251 -0.92 16.58 -12.01
C GLY A 251 -0.34 15.85 -13.23
N LEU A 252 0.50 14.81 -13.03
CA LEU A 252 1.14 14.08 -14.13
C LEU A 252 0.14 13.48 -15.13
N THR A 253 -1.04 13.07 -14.68
CA THR A 253 -2.02 12.34 -15.51
C THR A 253 -3.18 13.21 -16.05
N ILE A 254 -3.12 14.52 -15.90
CA ILE A 254 -4.12 15.48 -16.42
C ILE A 254 -3.66 16.14 -17.70
#